data_24cc6b7e1abf49faef232d39c97c03f3
#
_entry.id   24cc6b7e1abf49faef232d39c97c03f3
#
_cell.length_a   1.000
_cell.length_b   1.000
_cell.length_c   1.000
_cell.angle_alpha   90.00
_cell.angle_beta   90.00
_cell.angle_gamma   90.00
#
_symmetry.space_group_name_H-M   'P 1'
#
loop_
_entity.id
_entity.type
_entity.pdbx_description
1 polymer ?
#
loop_
_entity_poly.entity_id
_entity_poly.type
_entity_poly.pdbx_seq_one_letter_code
_entity_poly.pdbx_strand_id
1 'polypeptide(L)'
;MISAILLGAGESKRMKVNKLSLPWGRETVFEHCFNTLLRSLVQEIIVVLNPQNEGMKRQFEKRSGSTAKKIKIILNPYYKGGISTSIHKGLQVMDPGSEGILISLGDQPFLRTRTINALLRAFHQERGEIVVPSFRGTKGHPVIFHRKYEKELLKLSGDTGGKPILLKYSKQIKTIPVRSEGVIKDIDTREEYQKALRMRRGRDEKKS
;
A
#
# COMPACT_ATOMS: atom_id res chain seq x y z
N MET A 1 -2.80 4.12 17.35
CA MET A 1 -2.71 2.94 16.46
C MET A 1 -2.79 3.39 15.00
N ILE A 2 -2.10 2.70 14.07
CA ILE A 2 -2.18 2.99 12.63
C ILE A 2 -2.67 1.74 11.88
N SER A 3 -3.73 1.92 11.08
CA SER A 3 -4.26 0.90 10.18
C SER A 3 -3.70 1.10 8.78
N ALA A 4 -3.18 0.03 8.17
CA ALA A 4 -2.70 0.03 6.80
C ALA A 4 -3.75 -0.57 5.87
N ILE A 5 -4.14 0.17 4.84
CA ILE A 5 -4.99 -0.30 3.75
C ILE A 5 -4.08 -0.66 2.58
N LEU A 6 -3.98 -1.95 2.27
CA LEU A 6 -3.24 -2.47 1.12
C LEU A 6 -4.18 -2.63 -0.07
N LEU A 7 -3.98 -1.82 -1.08
CA LEU A 7 -4.84 -1.78 -2.26
C LEU A 7 -4.39 -2.82 -3.30
N GLY A 8 -5.24 -3.80 -3.55
CA GLY A 8 -5.02 -4.90 -4.49
C GLY A 8 -6.23 -5.20 -5.39
N ALA A 9 -7.13 -4.23 -5.61
CA ALA A 9 -8.34 -4.44 -6.40
C ALA A 9 -8.22 -3.98 -7.86
N GLY A 10 -7.07 -3.48 -8.32
CA GLY A 10 -6.86 -3.01 -9.69
C GLY A 10 -7.00 -4.10 -10.75
N GLU A 11 -7.47 -3.74 -11.94
CA GLU A 11 -7.77 -4.68 -13.04
C GLU A 11 -6.55 -5.12 -13.88
N SER A 12 -5.37 -4.53 -13.67
CA SER A 12 -4.14 -4.83 -14.45
C SER A 12 -4.32 -4.70 -15.98
N LYS A 13 -5.18 -3.77 -16.45
CA LYS A 13 -5.60 -3.63 -17.86
C LYS A 13 -4.44 -3.60 -18.86
N ARG A 14 -3.34 -2.90 -18.52
CA ARG A 14 -2.16 -2.76 -19.39
C ARG A 14 -1.35 -4.05 -19.56
N MET A 15 -1.39 -4.94 -18.59
CA MET A 15 -0.61 -6.18 -18.61
C MET A 15 -1.36 -7.38 -19.21
N LYS A 16 -2.69 -7.30 -19.37
CA LYS A 16 -3.58 -8.42 -19.78
C LYS A 16 -3.46 -9.66 -18.90
N VAL A 17 -2.72 -9.59 -17.79
CA VAL A 17 -2.58 -10.62 -16.76
C VAL A 17 -2.66 -9.95 -15.40
N ASN A 18 -3.08 -10.71 -14.39
CA ASN A 18 -3.14 -10.19 -13.02
C ASN A 18 -1.73 -9.92 -12.49
N LYS A 19 -1.31 -8.65 -12.49
CA LYS A 19 0.04 -8.25 -12.05
C LYS A 19 0.35 -8.62 -10.59
N LEU A 20 -0.68 -8.71 -9.75
CA LEU A 20 -0.54 -9.05 -8.33
C LEU A 20 -0.12 -10.50 -8.11
N SER A 21 -0.53 -11.40 -9.02
CA SER A 21 -0.19 -12.83 -8.98
C SER A 21 1.13 -13.17 -9.68
N LEU A 22 1.82 -12.18 -10.26
CA LEU A 22 3.10 -12.42 -10.94
C LEU A 22 4.17 -12.88 -9.94
N PRO A 23 5.04 -13.84 -10.31
CA PRO A 23 6.09 -14.35 -9.44
C PRO A 23 7.08 -13.26 -9.00
N TRP A 24 7.41 -13.24 -7.71
CA TRP A 24 8.41 -12.36 -7.11
C TRP A 24 9.33 -13.18 -6.20
N GLY A 25 10.19 -13.98 -6.78
CA GLY A 25 10.97 -15.00 -6.10
C GLY A 25 10.11 -16.18 -5.65
N ARG A 26 10.07 -16.43 -4.34
CA ARG A 26 9.23 -17.47 -3.74
C ARG A 26 7.81 -17.01 -3.42
N GLU A 27 7.50 -15.76 -3.69
CA GLU A 27 6.22 -15.09 -3.40
C GLU A 27 5.65 -14.55 -4.71
N THR A 28 4.43 -14.02 -4.67
CA THR A 28 3.89 -13.14 -5.71
C THR A 28 4.25 -11.68 -5.39
N VAL A 29 4.07 -10.78 -6.37
CA VAL A 29 4.24 -9.32 -6.17
C VAL A 29 3.41 -8.85 -4.99
N PHE A 30 2.14 -9.24 -4.94
CA PHE A 30 1.23 -8.82 -3.88
C PHE A 30 1.57 -9.42 -2.51
N GLU A 31 1.91 -10.70 -2.46
CA GLU A 31 2.37 -11.34 -1.21
C GLU A 31 3.59 -10.64 -0.64
N HIS A 32 4.51 -10.23 -1.51
CA HIS A 32 5.69 -9.48 -1.08
C HIS A 32 5.32 -8.13 -0.46
N CYS A 33 4.41 -7.38 -1.09
CA CYS A 33 3.90 -6.12 -0.55
C CYS A 33 3.19 -6.33 0.80
N PHE A 34 2.33 -7.35 0.90
CA PHE A 34 1.68 -7.74 2.15
C PHE A 34 2.68 -8.10 3.25
N ASN A 35 3.66 -8.96 2.95
CA ASN A 35 4.69 -9.38 3.90
C ASN A 35 5.59 -8.21 4.33
N THR A 36 5.77 -7.20 3.47
CA THR A 36 6.49 -5.97 3.83
C THR A 36 5.74 -5.16 4.89
N LEU A 37 4.41 -5.06 4.79
CA LEU A 37 3.55 -4.48 5.83
C LEU A 37 3.48 -5.37 7.08
N LEU A 38 3.38 -6.67 6.91
CA LEU A 38 3.33 -7.62 8.03
C LEU A 38 4.57 -7.52 8.94
N ARG A 39 5.75 -7.30 8.35
CA ARG A 39 7.02 -7.08 9.06
C ARG A 39 7.21 -5.66 9.60
N SER A 40 6.32 -4.72 9.29
CA SER A 40 6.40 -3.32 9.75
C SER A 40 5.77 -3.13 11.13
N LEU A 41 5.78 -1.91 11.65
CA LEU A 41 5.20 -1.54 12.93
C LEU A 41 3.71 -1.18 12.86
N VAL A 42 3.02 -1.40 11.73
CA VAL A 42 1.56 -1.22 11.67
C VAL A 42 0.86 -2.24 12.58
N GLN A 43 -0.26 -1.87 13.17
CA GLN A 43 -1.00 -2.71 14.09
C GLN A 43 -2.17 -3.45 13.42
N GLU A 44 -2.73 -2.85 12.37
CA GLU A 44 -3.81 -3.45 11.58
C GLU A 44 -3.45 -3.40 10.09
N ILE A 45 -3.76 -4.48 9.36
CA ILE A 45 -3.61 -4.55 7.90
C ILE A 45 -4.97 -4.92 7.31
N ILE A 46 -5.49 -4.05 6.46
CA ILE A 46 -6.73 -4.25 5.72
C ILE A 46 -6.36 -4.46 4.24
N VAL A 47 -6.55 -5.67 3.77
CA VAL A 47 -6.30 -6.06 2.38
C VAL A 47 -7.58 -5.89 1.58
N VAL A 48 -7.55 -5.07 0.53
CA VAL A 48 -8.69 -4.84 -0.34
C VAL A 48 -8.41 -5.45 -1.72
N LEU A 49 -9.16 -6.46 -2.09
CA LEU A 49 -9.04 -7.20 -3.36
C LEU A 49 -10.30 -7.02 -4.21
N ASN A 50 -10.21 -7.26 -5.52
CA ASN A 50 -11.39 -7.42 -6.35
C ASN A 50 -11.94 -8.87 -6.26
N PRO A 51 -13.20 -9.14 -6.63
CA PRO A 51 -13.81 -10.46 -6.53
C PRO A 51 -13.09 -11.55 -7.33
N GLN A 52 -12.38 -11.21 -8.41
CA GLN A 52 -11.61 -12.17 -9.20
C GLN A 52 -10.42 -12.75 -8.42
N ASN A 53 -9.99 -12.10 -7.34
CA ASN A 53 -8.91 -12.53 -6.45
C ASN A 53 -9.40 -13.29 -5.20
N GLU A 54 -10.55 -13.94 -5.25
CA GLU A 54 -11.10 -14.71 -4.11
C GLU A 54 -10.14 -15.83 -3.66
N GLY A 55 -9.46 -16.49 -4.60
CA GLY A 55 -8.43 -17.49 -4.26
C GLY A 55 -7.30 -16.91 -3.43
N MET A 56 -6.84 -15.71 -3.77
CA MET A 56 -5.85 -14.97 -3.00
C MET A 56 -6.39 -14.60 -1.61
N LYS A 57 -7.65 -14.17 -1.49
CA LYS A 57 -8.31 -13.91 -0.21
C LYS A 57 -8.22 -15.11 0.71
N ARG A 58 -8.65 -16.31 0.26
CA ARG A 58 -8.60 -17.55 1.05
C ARG A 58 -7.18 -17.90 1.51
N GLN A 59 -6.18 -17.64 0.67
CA GLN A 59 -4.78 -17.88 1.02
C GLN A 59 -4.30 -16.97 2.14
N PHE A 60 -4.66 -15.68 2.11
CA PHE A 60 -4.30 -14.72 3.16
C PHE A 60 -5.07 -14.96 4.47
N GLU A 61 -6.33 -15.36 4.41
CA GLU A 61 -7.13 -15.71 5.59
C GLU A 61 -6.50 -16.84 6.40
N LYS A 62 -5.98 -17.88 5.73
CA LYS A 62 -5.25 -18.97 6.40
C LYS A 62 -3.99 -18.49 7.12
N ARG A 63 -3.34 -17.42 6.62
CA ARG A 63 -2.12 -16.84 7.19
C ARG A 63 -2.39 -15.87 8.32
N SER A 64 -3.59 -15.29 8.40
CA SER A 64 -3.93 -14.25 9.37
C SER A 64 -3.96 -14.76 10.82
N GLY A 65 -4.27 -16.03 11.05
CA GLY A 65 -4.29 -16.64 12.38
C GLY A 65 -2.93 -16.82 13.05
N SER A 66 -1.80 -16.60 12.35
CA SER A 66 -0.44 -16.83 12.86
C SER A 66 0.29 -15.56 13.31
N THR A 67 -0.38 -14.42 13.40
CA THR A 67 0.23 -13.12 13.74
C THR A 67 -0.54 -12.39 14.83
N ALA A 68 0.19 -11.61 15.65
CA ALA A 68 -0.41 -10.71 16.64
C ALA A 68 -1.11 -9.48 16.03
N LYS A 69 -0.95 -9.25 14.72
CA LYS A 69 -1.59 -8.11 14.03
C LYS A 69 -3.04 -8.43 13.67
N LYS A 70 -3.90 -7.40 13.73
CA LYS A 70 -5.26 -7.49 13.18
C LYS A 70 -5.18 -7.49 11.66
N ILE A 71 -5.60 -8.58 11.02
CA ILE A 71 -5.64 -8.69 9.55
C ILE A 71 -7.10 -8.86 9.12
N LYS A 72 -7.54 -7.99 8.22
CA LYS A 72 -8.85 -8.05 7.59
C LYS A 72 -8.67 -8.14 6.08
N ILE A 73 -9.37 -9.07 5.45
CA ILE A 73 -9.29 -9.27 4.00
C ILE A 73 -10.69 -9.15 3.42
N ILE A 74 -10.89 -8.16 2.56
CA ILE A 74 -12.19 -7.81 2.02
C ILE A 74 -12.17 -7.78 0.50
N LEU A 75 -13.31 -8.10 -0.10
CA LEU A 75 -13.54 -7.95 -1.53
C LEU A 75 -14.28 -6.63 -1.80
N ASN A 76 -13.80 -5.90 -2.80
CA ASN A 76 -14.46 -4.71 -3.31
C ASN A 76 -15.20 -5.02 -4.61
N PRO A 77 -16.53 -5.23 -4.61
CA PRO A 77 -17.30 -5.48 -5.83
C PRO A 77 -17.38 -4.23 -6.73
N TYR A 78 -17.13 -3.04 -6.20
CA TYR A 78 -17.21 -1.77 -6.92
C TYR A 78 -15.87 -1.29 -7.48
N TYR A 79 -14.86 -2.18 -7.55
CA TYR A 79 -13.48 -1.86 -7.94
C TYR A 79 -13.36 -1.14 -9.29
N LYS A 80 -14.31 -1.36 -10.22
CA LYS A 80 -14.35 -0.68 -11.53
C LYS A 80 -14.63 0.82 -11.42
N GLY A 81 -15.15 1.30 -10.30
CA GLY A 81 -15.34 2.72 -10.00
C GLY A 81 -14.05 3.44 -9.58
N GLY A 82 -12.89 2.78 -9.69
CA GLY A 82 -11.59 3.36 -9.43
C GLY A 82 -11.04 3.09 -8.03
N ILE A 83 -9.81 3.55 -7.79
CA ILE A 83 -9.06 3.32 -6.54
C ILE A 83 -9.79 3.84 -5.29
N SER A 84 -10.58 4.91 -5.43
CA SER A 84 -11.37 5.51 -4.34
C SER A 84 -12.31 4.50 -3.70
N THR A 85 -12.97 3.63 -4.49
CA THR A 85 -13.89 2.61 -3.97
C THR A 85 -13.19 1.60 -3.07
N SER A 86 -11.93 1.29 -3.36
CA SER A 86 -11.09 0.41 -2.53
C SER A 86 -10.66 1.10 -1.23
N ILE A 87 -10.35 2.39 -1.28
CA ILE A 87 -10.06 3.19 -0.09
C ILE A 87 -11.30 3.21 0.81
N HIS A 88 -12.48 3.49 0.26
CA HIS A 88 -13.75 3.49 1.01
C HIS A 88 -14.02 2.14 1.68
N LYS A 89 -13.84 1.04 0.96
CA LYS A 89 -14.00 -0.31 1.53
C LYS A 89 -13.05 -0.57 2.69
N GLY A 90 -11.79 -0.14 2.57
CA GLY A 90 -10.82 -0.25 3.65
C GLY A 90 -11.23 0.56 4.89
N LEU A 91 -11.67 1.80 4.69
CA LEU A 91 -12.13 2.69 5.77
C LEU A 91 -13.35 2.14 6.52
N GLN A 92 -14.31 1.51 5.80
CA GLN A 92 -15.53 0.95 6.40
C GLN A 92 -15.26 -0.15 7.44
N VAL A 93 -14.14 -0.87 7.32
CA VAL A 93 -13.79 -1.97 8.23
C VAL A 93 -12.61 -1.64 9.15
N MET A 94 -12.06 -0.43 9.04
CA MET A 94 -10.95 0.03 9.84
C MET A 94 -11.29 0.05 11.33
N ASP A 95 -10.31 -0.27 12.17
CA ASP A 95 -10.48 -0.22 13.62
C ASP A 95 -10.87 1.21 14.07
N PRO A 96 -11.94 1.39 14.84
CA PRO A 96 -12.39 2.71 15.31
C PRO A 96 -11.36 3.43 16.18
N GLY A 97 -10.42 2.73 16.80
CA GLY A 97 -9.32 3.29 17.58
C GLY A 97 -8.10 3.71 16.75
N SER A 98 -8.15 3.62 15.41
CA SER A 98 -7.03 4.05 14.57
C SER A 98 -6.93 5.58 14.52
N GLU A 99 -5.74 6.11 14.78
CA GLU A 99 -5.41 7.54 14.66
C GLU A 99 -4.85 7.89 13.27
N GLY A 100 -4.25 6.90 12.61
CA GLY A 100 -3.62 7.06 11.31
C GLY A 100 -4.08 6.00 10.30
N ILE A 101 -4.19 6.43 9.05
CA ILE A 101 -4.61 5.64 7.89
C ILE A 101 -3.44 5.60 6.92
N LEU A 102 -2.75 4.46 6.85
CA LEU A 102 -1.67 4.24 5.88
C LEU A 102 -2.25 3.62 4.62
N ILE A 103 -2.12 4.29 3.48
CA ILE A 103 -2.56 3.78 2.18
C ILE A 103 -1.33 3.30 1.40
N SER A 104 -1.28 1.99 1.11
CA SER A 104 -0.20 1.33 0.39
C SER A 104 -0.70 0.63 -0.86
N LEU A 105 0.12 0.60 -1.90
CA LEU A 105 -0.19 -0.05 -3.17
C LEU A 105 0.36 -1.48 -3.20
N GLY A 106 -0.42 -2.41 -3.74
CA GLY A 106 -0.05 -3.84 -3.82
C GLY A 106 0.87 -4.21 -4.99
N ASP A 107 1.30 -3.22 -5.77
CA ASP A 107 2.16 -3.36 -6.95
C ASP A 107 3.52 -2.66 -6.82
N GLN A 108 3.91 -2.30 -5.58
CA GLN A 108 5.19 -1.67 -5.26
C GLN A 108 6.14 -2.62 -4.50
N PRO A 109 6.66 -3.69 -5.13
CA PRO A 109 7.46 -4.70 -4.43
C PRO A 109 8.86 -4.22 -4.02
N PHE A 110 9.29 -3.04 -4.44
CA PHE A 110 10.55 -2.43 -3.99
C PHE A 110 10.39 -1.60 -2.71
N LEU A 111 9.17 -1.41 -2.21
CA LEU A 111 8.91 -0.78 -0.92
C LEU A 111 9.55 -1.62 0.19
N ARG A 112 10.20 -0.96 1.14
CA ARG A 112 10.93 -1.62 2.23
C ARG A 112 10.25 -1.39 3.56
N THR A 113 10.21 -2.41 4.42
CA THR A 113 9.71 -2.32 5.81
C THR A 113 10.31 -1.16 6.58
N ARG A 114 11.63 -0.91 6.44
CA ARG A 114 12.31 0.22 7.10
C ARG A 114 11.76 1.58 6.68
N THR A 115 11.33 1.73 5.42
CA THR A 115 10.70 2.95 4.91
C THR A 115 9.34 3.15 5.59
N ILE A 116 8.50 2.12 5.63
CA ILE A 116 7.20 2.16 6.32
C ILE A 116 7.41 2.56 7.78
N ASN A 117 8.34 1.92 8.48
CA ASN A 117 8.63 2.21 9.88
C ASN A 117 9.14 3.65 10.11
N ALA A 118 9.90 4.22 9.16
CA ALA A 118 10.32 5.61 9.24
C ALA A 118 9.13 6.57 9.13
N LEU A 119 8.17 6.29 8.24
CA LEU A 119 6.94 7.09 8.11
C LEU A 119 6.07 6.99 9.36
N LEU A 120 5.92 5.79 9.93
CA LEU A 120 5.16 5.55 11.16
C LEU A 120 5.75 6.34 12.35
N ARG A 121 7.07 6.32 12.50
CA ARG A 121 7.75 7.12 13.53
C ARG A 121 7.54 8.61 13.32
N ALA A 122 7.72 9.10 12.09
CA ALA A 122 7.50 10.51 11.78
C ALA A 122 6.05 10.95 12.07
N PHE A 123 5.07 10.09 11.79
CA PHE A 123 3.67 10.35 12.12
C PHE A 123 3.44 10.54 13.63
N HIS A 124 4.04 9.68 14.47
CA HIS A 124 3.89 9.77 15.92
C HIS A 124 4.71 10.91 16.56
N GLN A 125 5.96 11.10 16.12
CA GLN A 125 6.88 12.07 16.73
C GLN A 125 6.51 13.52 16.42
N GLU A 126 6.11 13.77 15.17
CA GLU A 126 5.90 15.14 14.69
C GLU A 126 4.43 15.54 14.66
N ARG A 127 3.54 14.72 15.24
CA ARG A 127 2.08 14.88 15.14
C ARG A 127 1.66 15.18 13.71
N GLY A 128 2.32 14.50 12.75
CA GLY A 128 2.16 14.73 11.32
C GLY A 128 0.72 14.48 10.91
N GLU A 129 0.11 15.46 10.27
CA GLU A 129 -1.26 15.31 9.80
C GLU A 129 -1.31 14.44 8.56
N ILE A 130 -0.36 14.64 7.63
CA ILE A 130 -0.16 13.83 6.43
C ILE A 130 1.33 13.58 6.27
N VAL A 131 1.73 12.32 6.23
CA VAL A 131 3.14 11.93 6.06
C VAL A 131 3.32 11.23 4.71
N VAL A 132 4.27 11.75 3.92
CA VAL A 132 4.53 11.30 2.54
C VAL A 132 6.02 11.03 2.37
N PRO A 133 6.44 9.86 1.86
CA PRO A 133 7.84 9.64 1.50
C PRO A 133 8.20 10.43 0.25
N SER A 134 9.47 10.83 0.13
CA SER A 134 10.01 11.36 -1.12
C SER A 134 11.34 10.75 -1.48
N PHE A 135 11.52 10.42 -2.75
CA PHE A 135 12.77 9.99 -3.32
C PHE A 135 13.24 11.02 -4.35
N ARG A 136 14.40 11.66 -4.11
CA ARG A 136 14.95 12.72 -4.97
C ARG A 136 13.93 13.83 -5.29
N GLY A 137 13.17 14.26 -4.28
CA GLY A 137 12.14 15.30 -4.41
C GLY A 137 10.77 14.82 -4.92
N THR A 138 10.68 13.63 -5.51
CA THR A 138 9.41 13.06 -5.98
C THR A 138 8.69 12.38 -4.83
N LYS A 139 7.45 12.83 -4.54
CA LYS A 139 6.57 12.22 -3.53
C LYS A 139 6.07 10.86 -4.01
N GLY A 140 5.92 9.89 -3.08
CA GLY A 140 5.50 8.53 -3.40
C GLY A 140 4.57 7.91 -2.36
N HIS A 141 4.49 6.59 -2.37
CA HIS A 141 3.69 5.77 -1.47
C HIS A 141 4.59 4.95 -0.51
N PRO A 142 4.04 4.48 0.63
CA PRO A 142 2.70 4.71 1.15
C PRO A 142 2.53 6.13 1.72
N VAL A 143 1.27 6.59 1.77
CA VAL A 143 0.91 7.86 2.42
C VAL A 143 0.18 7.55 3.71
N ILE A 144 0.53 8.27 4.78
CA ILE A 144 -0.20 8.21 6.06
C ILE A 144 -1.03 9.48 6.20
N PHE A 145 -2.32 9.32 6.42
CA PHE A 145 -3.25 10.40 6.76
C PHE A 145 -3.64 10.27 8.23
N HIS A 146 -3.69 11.39 8.95
CA HIS A 146 -4.35 11.43 10.25
C HIS A 146 -5.84 11.14 10.08
N ARG A 147 -6.47 10.46 11.04
CA ARG A 147 -7.89 10.07 10.99
C ARG A 147 -8.84 11.22 10.70
N LYS A 148 -8.50 12.44 11.10
CA LYS A 148 -9.34 13.64 10.79
C LYS A 148 -9.63 13.81 9.30
N TYR A 149 -8.81 13.24 8.41
CA TYR A 149 -9.01 13.26 6.96
C TYR A 149 -9.90 12.11 6.43
N GLU A 150 -10.44 11.24 7.30
CA GLU A 150 -11.31 10.12 6.91
C GLU A 150 -12.50 10.60 6.06
N LYS A 151 -13.17 11.69 6.49
CA LYS A 151 -14.29 12.27 5.73
C LYS A 151 -13.88 12.78 4.35
N GLU A 152 -12.65 13.29 4.20
CA GLU A 152 -12.12 13.73 2.90
C GLU A 152 -11.75 12.51 2.03
N LEU A 153 -11.20 11.46 2.62
CA LEU A 153 -10.92 10.20 1.92
C LEU A 153 -12.22 9.55 1.42
N LEU A 154 -13.32 9.63 2.18
CA LEU A 154 -14.63 9.12 1.79
C LEU A 154 -15.32 9.95 0.67
N LYS A 155 -14.87 11.18 0.41
CA LYS A 155 -15.35 12.02 -0.71
C LYS A 155 -14.59 11.78 -2.02
N LEU A 156 -13.51 11.00 -1.99
CA LEU A 156 -12.76 10.69 -3.21
C LEU A 156 -13.63 9.93 -4.22
N SER A 157 -13.38 10.14 -5.51
CA SER A 157 -14.04 9.43 -6.60
C SER A 157 -13.06 9.05 -7.71
N GLY A 158 -13.36 7.99 -8.44
CA GLY A 158 -12.55 7.52 -9.56
C GLY A 158 -11.14 7.08 -9.17
N ASP A 159 -10.20 7.26 -10.08
CA ASP A 159 -8.79 6.82 -9.95
C ASP A 159 -7.85 7.91 -9.41
N THR A 160 -8.38 8.94 -8.77
CA THR A 160 -7.55 10.06 -8.28
C THR A 160 -6.73 9.74 -7.02
N GLY A 161 -7.07 8.66 -6.31
CA GLY A 161 -6.43 8.31 -5.04
C GLY A 161 -6.44 9.46 -4.04
N GLY A 162 -5.43 9.55 -3.17
CA GLY A 162 -5.29 10.63 -2.19
C GLY A 162 -4.81 11.97 -2.75
N LYS A 163 -4.51 12.08 -4.06
CA LYS A 163 -3.92 13.26 -4.68
C LYS A 163 -4.69 14.57 -4.44
N PRO A 164 -6.05 14.62 -4.53
CA PRO A 164 -6.80 15.85 -4.25
C PRO A 164 -6.60 16.35 -2.82
N ILE A 165 -6.50 15.43 -1.85
CA ILE A 165 -6.26 15.76 -0.45
C ILE A 165 -4.85 16.32 -0.27
N LEU A 166 -3.85 15.70 -0.90
CA LEU A 166 -2.46 16.17 -0.86
C LEU A 166 -2.31 17.58 -1.47
N LEU A 167 -3.08 17.91 -2.49
CA LEU A 167 -3.09 19.26 -3.08
C LEU A 167 -3.76 20.25 -2.14
N LYS A 168 -4.96 19.93 -1.65
CA LYS A 168 -5.76 20.80 -0.77
C LYS A 168 -5.04 21.12 0.55
N TYR A 169 -4.37 20.12 1.13
CA TYR A 169 -3.70 20.22 2.42
C TYR A 169 -2.17 20.22 2.31
N SER A 170 -1.63 20.84 1.26
CA SER A 170 -0.19 20.86 0.97
C SER A 170 0.69 21.38 2.10
N LYS A 171 0.19 22.34 2.90
CA LYS A 171 0.89 22.92 4.07
C LYS A 171 0.95 21.96 5.27
N GLN A 172 0.07 20.96 5.34
CA GLN A 172 -0.01 19.96 6.41
C GLN A 172 0.79 18.69 6.09
N ILE A 173 1.46 18.65 4.93
CA ILE A 173 2.25 17.49 4.52
C ILE A 173 3.64 17.55 5.14
N LYS A 174 3.97 16.52 5.92
CA LYS A 174 5.34 16.20 6.29
C LYS A 174 5.95 15.27 5.25
N THR A 175 6.94 15.77 4.53
CA THR A 175 7.68 14.98 3.53
C THR A 175 8.90 14.34 4.18
N ILE A 176 9.03 13.04 4.07
CA ILE A 176 10.16 12.26 4.63
C ILE A 176 11.08 11.82 3.49
N PRO A 177 12.30 12.37 3.40
CA PRO A 177 13.27 11.93 2.40
C PRO A 177 13.68 10.48 2.66
N VAL A 178 13.63 9.64 1.62
CA VAL A 178 14.03 8.24 1.70
C VAL A 178 15.08 7.88 0.65
N ARG A 179 15.93 6.88 0.98
CA ARG A 179 17.00 6.42 0.08
C ARG A 179 16.56 5.40 -0.97
N SER A 180 15.30 4.94 -0.90
CA SER A 180 14.78 3.88 -1.78
C SER A 180 13.81 4.45 -2.80
N GLU A 181 14.06 4.20 -4.08
CA GLU A 181 13.14 4.49 -5.17
C GLU A 181 11.84 3.68 -5.10
N GLY A 182 11.77 2.65 -4.25
CA GLY A 182 10.60 1.77 -4.12
C GLY A 182 9.32 2.49 -3.67
N VAL A 183 9.41 3.76 -3.25
CA VAL A 183 8.24 4.58 -2.91
C VAL A 183 7.57 5.22 -4.13
N ILE A 184 8.28 5.26 -5.27
CA ILE A 184 7.79 5.84 -6.53
C ILE A 184 7.78 4.81 -7.67
N LYS A 185 8.04 3.53 -7.37
CA LYS A 185 8.23 2.49 -8.38
C LYS A 185 7.17 1.40 -8.22
N ASP A 186 6.22 1.41 -9.11
CA ASP A 186 5.18 0.40 -9.30
C ASP A 186 5.51 -0.52 -10.48
N ILE A 187 4.71 -1.56 -10.66
CA ILE A 187 4.78 -2.49 -11.79
C ILE A 187 3.45 -2.37 -12.55
N ASP A 188 3.47 -1.70 -13.68
CA ASP A 188 2.28 -1.44 -14.49
C ASP A 188 2.30 -2.12 -15.86
N THR A 189 3.50 -2.41 -16.38
CA THR A 189 3.70 -3.05 -17.68
C THR A 189 4.56 -4.30 -17.57
N ARG A 190 4.52 -5.15 -18.61
CA ARG A 190 5.35 -6.36 -18.67
C ARG A 190 6.85 -6.03 -18.71
N GLU A 191 7.21 -4.95 -19.38
CA GLU A 191 8.57 -4.44 -19.48
C GLU A 191 9.09 -3.99 -18.11
N GLU A 192 8.28 -3.24 -17.37
CA GLU A 192 8.61 -2.81 -16.00
C GLU A 192 8.79 -4.01 -15.07
N TYR A 193 7.91 -5.02 -15.17
CA TYR A 193 8.04 -6.25 -14.40
C TYR A 193 9.35 -6.97 -14.71
N GLN A 194 9.71 -7.15 -15.99
CA GLN A 194 10.96 -7.80 -16.38
C GLN A 194 12.19 -7.02 -15.88
N LYS A 195 12.15 -5.69 -15.99
CA LYS A 195 13.20 -4.81 -15.44
C LYS A 195 13.29 -4.96 -13.91
N ALA A 196 12.16 -5.01 -13.24
CA ALA A 196 12.06 -5.19 -11.79
C ALA A 196 12.68 -6.53 -11.33
N LEU A 197 12.42 -7.63 -12.06
CA LEU A 197 13.02 -8.93 -11.77
C LEU A 197 14.56 -8.92 -11.90
N ARG A 198 15.11 -8.28 -12.95
CA ARG A 198 16.56 -8.14 -13.12
C ARG A 198 17.19 -7.36 -11.96
N MET A 199 16.56 -6.24 -11.57
CA MET A 199 17.03 -5.43 -10.44
C MET A 199 16.98 -6.18 -9.11
N ARG A 200 15.99 -7.05 -8.92
CA ARG A 200 15.89 -7.90 -7.73
C ARG A 200 17.05 -8.90 -7.68
N ARG A 201 17.28 -9.66 -8.78
CA ARG A 201 18.38 -10.64 -8.86
C ARG A 201 19.74 -10.02 -8.52
N GLY A 202 20.09 -8.91 -9.14
CA GLY A 202 21.35 -8.20 -8.83
C GLY A 202 21.45 -7.64 -7.40
N ARG A 203 20.33 -7.54 -6.65
CA ARG A 203 20.36 -7.21 -5.21
C ARG A 203 20.56 -8.44 -4.34
N ASP A 204 20.06 -9.58 -4.75
CA ASP A 204 20.20 -10.85 -4.01
C ASP A 204 21.66 -11.37 -4.15
N GLU A 205 22.26 -11.26 -5.33
CA GLU A 205 23.67 -11.59 -5.59
C GLU A 205 24.67 -10.73 -4.78
N LYS A 206 24.35 -9.46 -4.50
CA LYS A 206 25.19 -8.57 -3.68
C LYS A 206 25.08 -8.81 -2.17
N LYS A 207 24.20 -9.72 -1.73
CA LYS A 207 23.99 -10.07 -0.32
C LYS A 207 24.52 -11.45 0.04
N SER A 208 24.86 -12.27 -0.98
CA SER A 208 25.56 -13.54 -0.85
C SER A 208 27.06 -13.33 -0.83
#